data_3810fe080cfc47742a8de624e14750d4
#
_entry.id   3810fe080cfc47742a8de624e14750d4
#
_cell.length_a   1.000
_cell.length_b   1.000
_cell.length_c   1.000
_cell.angle_alpha   90.00
_cell.angle_beta   90.00
_cell.angle_gamma   90.00
#
_symmetry.space_group_name_H-M   'P 1'
#
loop_
_entity.id
_entity.type
_entity.pdbx_description
1 polymer ?
#
loop_
_entity_poly.entity_id
_entity_poly.type
_entity_poly.pdbx_seq_one_letter_code
_entity_poly.pdbx_strand_id
1 'polypeptide(L)'
;PPTNFFDKNDTDEDDDELTAIEESESILDVAMGIMPLRRLTWHYRSRHQSLIAFSNYQFYNDSLKVFPSPSEASSKLGLHFSRLKGCLYSQGINLEEAKIVARAVKKHLIDNADETLGVIAFNSKQEKEIREQIEILAKEDKTFSRAYDKDRSKDEEPFFVKNIESVQGDERDVIFISMTYGPEIPDGPVYKRFNTGKSTFWRRLNVLFTRAKSRMHVFSSYGSADIDNAQDKGMIALNGFLKYCETKKISRTIITNKEPDSDFEISVMELLNSHNYDCVPQVGEAGFFIDIAVKDPHMPGKFLMAVECDGATYHSSKTARDRDRLRQQILEGYGWNVKRIWSTDWFNDKNNAIKPIIAELKKLSKASEIEMGKIEAENIKREAKNKEIKIVDETSILDE
;
A
#
# COMPACT_ATOMS: atom_id res chain seq x y z
N PRO A 1 -19.50 -1.17 7.01
CA PRO A 1 -20.58 -0.85 6.10
C PRO A 1 -21.89 -0.95 6.85
N PRO A 2 -22.83 -0.01 6.64
CA PRO A 2 -24.14 -0.14 7.26
C PRO A 2 -24.78 -1.43 6.75
N THR A 3 -25.06 -2.34 7.65
CA THR A 3 -26.03 -3.38 7.41
C THR A 3 -27.40 -2.73 7.49
N ASN A 4 -28.32 -3.06 6.59
CA ASN A 4 -29.71 -2.61 6.63
C ASN A 4 -30.39 -3.13 7.92
N PHE A 5 -30.04 -2.55 9.07
CA PHE A 5 -30.63 -2.93 10.36
C PHE A 5 -31.98 -2.22 10.57
N PHE A 6 -32.30 -1.25 9.73
CA PHE A 6 -33.53 -0.47 9.75
C PHE A 6 -34.19 -0.51 8.37
N ASP A 7 -34.65 -1.69 7.92
CA ASP A 7 -35.66 -1.76 6.84
C ASP A 7 -37.00 -1.37 7.47
N LYS A 8 -37.57 -0.30 6.94
CA LYS A 8 -38.87 0.25 7.34
C LYS A 8 -39.96 -0.81 7.28
N ASN A 9 -40.62 -1.05 8.43
CA ASN A 9 -42.03 -1.40 8.43
C ASN A 9 -42.83 -0.10 8.64
N ASP A 10 -43.68 0.20 7.68
CA ASP A 10 -44.63 1.30 7.75
C ASP A 10 -45.43 1.25 9.03
N THR A 11 -45.45 2.32 9.82
CA THR A 11 -46.64 2.87 10.46
C THR A 11 -46.32 4.13 11.26
N ASP A 12 -47.12 5.15 10.97
CA ASP A 12 -47.60 6.28 11.76
C ASP A 12 -46.70 7.52 11.97
N GLU A 13 -47.33 8.60 11.51
CA GLU A 13 -47.00 10.01 11.66
C GLU A 13 -47.04 10.40 13.16
N ASP A 14 -45.96 11.00 13.64
CA ASP A 14 -45.80 12.07 14.63
C ASP A 14 -44.52 11.92 15.42
N ASP A 15 -43.41 12.49 14.89
CA ASP A 15 -42.32 13.10 15.65
C ASP A 15 -41.16 13.45 14.74
N ASP A 16 -40.99 14.71 14.43
CA ASP A 16 -39.89 15.20 13.53
C ASP A 16 -38.46 14.93 14.07
N GLU A 17 -38.29 14.67 15.37
CA GLU A 17 -37.01 14.29 15.98
C GLU A 17 -36.73 12.78 15.87
N LEU A 18 -37.73 11.93 15.87
CA LEU A 18 -37.61 10.47 15.67
C LEU A 18 -37.29 10.13 14.22
N THR A 19 -37.81 10.87 13.25
CA THR A 19 -37.55 10.67 11.81
C THR A 19 -36.07 10.90 11.45
N ALA A 20 -35.38 11.88 12.04
CA ALA A 20 -33.97 12.12 11.81
C ALA A 20 -33.06 10.97 12.33
N ILE A 21 -33.48 10.28 13.38
CA ILE A 21 -32.79 9.11 13.93
C ILE A 21 -33.06 7.88 13.07
N GLU A 22 -34.29 7.70 12.58
CA GLU A 22 -34.68 6.60 11.70
C GLU A 22 -34.07 6.69 10.30
N GLU A 23 -33.79 7.90 9.78
CA GLU A 23 -33.11 8.12 8.49
C GLU A 23 -31.60 7.97 8.58
N SER A 24 -31.02 7.83 9.76
CA SER A 24 -29.58 7.75 9.95
C SER A 24 -29.04 6.37 9.57
N GLU A 25 -28.07 6.33 8.65
CA GLU A 25 -27.43 5.08 8.20
C GLU A 25 -26.58 4.40 9.31
N SER A 26 -26.20 5.15 10.36
CA SER A 26 -25.36 4.61 11.43
C SER A 26 -25.51 5.40 12.74
N ILE A 27 -25.17 4.77 13.87
CA ILE A 27 -25.10 5.44 15.18
C ILE A 27 -24.08 6.60 15.17
N LEU A 28 -23.07 6.56 14.30
CA LEU A 28 -22.11 7.65 14.14
C LEU A 28 -22.79 8.90 13.54
N ASP A 29 -23.68 8.72 12.57
CA ASP A 29 -24.39 9.83 11.94
C ASP A 29 -25.28 10.52 12.96
N VAL A 30 -25.99 9.76 13.80
CA VAL A 30 -26.76 10.30 14.93
C VAL A 30 -25.85 11.06 15.90
N ALA A 31 -24.74 10.47 16.31
CA ALA A 31 -23.80 11.09 17.24
C ALA A 31 -23.18 12.38 16.68
N MET A 32 -22.91 12.45 15.38
CA MET A 32 -22.38 13.67 14.74
C MET A 32 -23.34 14.85 14.77
N GLY A 33 -24.66 14.60 14.85
CA GLY A 33 -25.66 15.66 15.00
C GLY A 33 -25.69 16.32 16.38
N ILE A 34 -25.23 15.60 17.42
CA ILE A 34 -25.36 16.03 18.83
C ILE A 34 -24.03 16.17 19.57
N MET A 35 -22.93 15.65 19.03
CA MET A 35 -21.60 15.65 19.66
C MET A 35 -20.54 16.34 18.81
N PRO A 36 -19.54 17.03 19.43
CA PRO A 36 -18.43 17.60 18.67
C PRO A 36 -17.58 16.50 18.02
N LEU A 37 -17.37 16.62 16.70
CA LEU A 37 -16.56 15.69 15.93
C LEU A 37 -15.06 15.91 16.21
N ARG A 38 -14.35 14.83 16.51
CA ARG A 38 -12.88 14.79 16.57
C ARG A 38 -12.38 13.73 15.58
N ARG A 39 -11.59 14.15 14.61
CA ARG A 39 -11.00 13.24 13.60
C ARG A 39 -9.59 12.86 13.98
N LEU A 40 -9.26 11.56 13.87
CA LEU A 40 -7.89 11.09 13.91
C LEU A 40 -7.29 11.33 12.52
N THR A 41 -6.26 12.15 12.45
CA THR A 41 -5.65 12.54 11.18
C THR A 41 -4.35 11.81 10.88
N TRP A 42 -3.80 11.05 11.81
CA TRP A 42 -2.55 10.34 11.63
C TRP A 42 -2.83 8.91 11.15
N HIS A 43 -2.23 8.57 9.99
CA HIS A 43 -2.23 7.20 9.49
C HIS A 43 -0.96 6.48 9.95
N TYR A 44 -1.11 5.36 10.66
CA TYR A 44 0.01 4.61 11.26
C TYR A 44 0.06 3.13 10.82
N ARG A 45 -0.99 2.61 10.18
CA ARG A 45 -1.10 1.18 9.83
C ARG A 45 -0.16 0.78 8.71
N SER A 46 -0.16 1.50 7.60
CA SER A 46 0.57 1.13 6.41
C SER A 46 2.06 1.45 6.55
N ARG A 47 2.92 0.52 6.22
CA ARG A 47 4.39 0.68 6.22
C ARG A 47 4.95 1.27 4.93
N HIS A 48 4.06 1.65 4.00
CA HIS A 48 4.44 2.30 2.75
C HIS A 48 3.34 3.27 2.32
N GLN A 49 3.74 4.48 1.92
CA GLN A 49 2.81 5.56 1.54
C GLN A 49 1.83 5.15 0.43
N SER A 50 2.27 4.34 -0.55
CA SER A 50 1.43 3.94 -1.68
C SER A 50 0.19 3.12 -1.27
N LEU A 51 0.16 2.55 -0.07
CA LEU A 51 -0.99 1.78 0.42
C LEU A 51 -2.15 2.66 0.89
N ILE A 52 -1.88 3.91 1.27
CA ILE A 52 -2.89 4.82 1.80
C ILE A 52 -3.10 6.06 0.94
N ALA A 53 -2.12 6.42 0.09
CA ALA A 53 -2.17 7.66 -0.68
C ALA A 53 -3.45 7.79 -1.52
N PHE A 54 -3.84 6.74 -2.24
CA PHE A 54 -5.09 6.76 -3.01
C PHE A 54 -6.33 6.92 -2.12
N SER A 55 -6.40 6.17 -1.02
CA SER A 55 -7.52 6.30 -0.08
C SER A 55 -7.57 7.68 0.56
N ASN A 56 -6.42 8.26 0.91
CA ASN A 56 -6.36 9.61 1.46
C ASN A 56 -6.93 10.63 0.48
N TYR A 57 -6.52 10.58 -0.77
CA TYR A 57 -7.04 11.43 -1.82
C TYR A 57 -8.54 11.22 -2.08
N GLN A 58 -8.97 9.99 -2.32
CA GLN A 58 -10.31 9.67 -2.82
C GLN A 58 -11.40 9.73 -1.74
N PHE A 59 -11.07 9.35 -0.48
CA PHE A 59 -12.07 9.15 0.57
C PHE A 59 -11.90 10.09 1.76
N TYR A 60 -10.70 10.66 1.97
CA TYR A 60 -10.40 11.50 3.13
C TYR A 60 -10.04 12.95 2.76
N ASN A 61 -10.17 13.34 1.48
CA ASN A 61 -9.86 14.71 0.99
C ASN A 61 -8.46 15.19 1.42
N ASP A 62 -7.46 14.32 1.33
CA ASP A 62 -6.07 14.56 1.75
C ASP A 62 -5.92 15.02 3.22
N SER A 63 -6.90 14.70 4.07
CA SER A 63 -6.88 15.12 5.48
C SER A 63 -6.02 14.25 6.39
N LEU A 64 -5.63 13.05 5.93
CA LEU A 64 -4.74 12.18 6.70
C LEU A 64 -3.28 12.61 6.52
N LYS A 65 -2.56 12.66 7.62
CA LYS A 65 -1.10 12.83 7.60
C LYS A 65 -0.47 11.50 7.23
N VAL A 66 0.11 11.45 6.03
CA VAL A 66 0.77 10.27 5.49
C VAL A 66 2.28 10.47 5.58
N PHE A 67 2.97 9.49 6.14
CA PHE A 67 4.41 9.53 6.27
C PHE A 67 5.05 9.07 4.96
N PRO A 68 6.05 9.79 4.44
CA PRO A 68 6.75 9.37 3.23
C PRO A 68 7.51 8.07 3.45
N SER A 69 7.65 7.28 2.40
CA SER A 69 8.44 6.05 2.42
C SER A 69 9.86 6.32 1.95
N PRO A 70 10.88 5.62 2.49
CA PRO A 70 12.27 5.81 2.09
C PRO A 70 12.56 5.27 0.68
N SER A 71 11.62 4.58 0.05
CA SER A 71 11.72 4.08 -1.32
C SER A 71 10.36 4.15 -2.00
N GLU A 72 10.31 4.72 -3.19
CA GLU A 72 9.10 4.74 -4.02
C GLU A 72 8.85 3.40 -4.70
N ALA A 73 9.91 2.68 -5.06
CA ALA A 73 9.85 1.39 -5.74
C ALA A 73 10.50 0.31 -4.87
N SER A 74 9.69 -0.42 -4.12
CA SER A 74 10.12 -1.57 -3.35
C SER A 74 9.50 -2.86 -3.92
N SER A 75 10.28 -3.92 -4.09
CA SER A 75 9.76 -5.24 -4.43
C SER A 75 9.03 -5.92 -3.26
N LYS A 76 9.34 -5.48 -2.04
CA LYS A 76 8.81 -6.06 -0.79
C LYS A 76 7.68 -5.27 -0.16
N LEU A 77 7.57 -3.96 -0.42
CA LEU A 77 6.60 -3.07 0.21
C LEU A 77 5.72 -2.36 -0.82
N GLY A 78 4.59 -1.84 -0.34
CA GLY A 78 3.73 -0.95 -1.12
C GLY A 78 2.76 -1.67 -2.05
N LEU A 79 2.28 -0.93 -3.04
CA LEU A 79 1.25 -1.38 -3.97
C LEU A 79 1.90 -2.00 -5.22
N HIS A 80 1.50 -3.23 -5.56
CA HIS A 80 1.92 -3.96 -6.76
C HIS A 80 0.71 -4.25 -7.64
N PHE A 81 0.91 -4.30 -8.94
CA PHE A 81 -0.13 -4.57 -9.91
C PHE A 81 0.33 -5.58 -10.97
N SER A 82 -0.47 -6.61 -11.19
CA SER A 82 -0.27 -7.59 -12.25
C SER A 82 -1.45 -7.55 -13.21
N ARG A 83 -1.21 -7.03 -14.42
CA ARG A 83 -2.14 -7.12 -15.52
C ARG A 83 -2.10 -8.54 -16.10
N LEU A 84 -3.19 -9.27 -15.99
CA LEU A 84 -3.32 -10.65 -16.45
C LEU A 84 -3.93 -10.66 -17.86
N LYS A 85 -3.17 -11.13 -18.85
CA LYS A 85 -3.65 -11.28 -20.21
C LYS A 85 -4.29 -12.65 -20.40
N GLY A 86 -5.37 -12.72 -21.19
CA GLY A 86 -6.03 -13.97 -21.53
C GLY A 86 -6.87 -14.61 -20.42
N CYS A 87 -7.02 -13.96 -19.26
CA CYS A 87 -7.90 -14.43 -18.20
C CYS A 87 -9.32 -13.99 -18.48
N LEU A 88 -10.22 -14.95 -18.69
CA LEU A 88 -11.62 -14.70 -19.07
C LEU A 88 -12.55 -14.87 -17.86
N TYR A 89 -13.54 -14.01 -17.80
CA TYR A 89 -14.62 -14.07 -16.81
C TYR A 89 -15.80 -14.88 -17.35
N SER A 90 -16.25 -15.88 -16.61
CA SER A 90 -17.41 -16.69 -16.96
C SER A 90 -18.19 -17.14 -15.74
N GLN A 91 -19.52 -17.08 -15.78
CA GLN A 91 -20.44 -17.57 -14.74
C GLN A 91 -20.16 -17.07 -13.31
N GLY A 92 -19.51 -15.95 -13.17
CA GLY A 92 -19.21 -15.33 -11.87
C GLY A 92 -17.78 -15.55 -11.38
N ILE A 93 -16.94 -16.28 -12.14
CA ILE A 93 -15.55 -16.58 -11.81
C ILE A 93 -14.59 -16.18 -12.94
N ASN A 94 -13.34 -16.02 -12.58
CA ASN A 94 -12.21 -15.92 -13.50
C ASN A 94 -11.21 -17.01 -13.10
N LEU A 95 -11.34 -18.17 -13.70
CA LEU A 95 -10.62 -19.39 -13.33
C LEU A 95 -9.10 -19.20 -13.43
N GLU A 96 -8.63 -18.63 -14.54
CA GLU A 96 -7.18 -18.43 -14.74
C GLU A 96 -6.59 -17.41 -13.75
N GLU A 97 -7.33 -16.36 -13.42
CA GLU A 97 -6.94 -15.43 -12.35
C GLU A 97 -6.88 -16.16 -11.00
N ALA A 98 -7.87 -17.02 -10.66
CA ALA A 98 -7.87 -17.81 -9.44
C ALA A 98 -6.64 -18.73 -9.34
N LYS A 99 -6.26 -19.40 -10.41
CA LYS A 99 -5.05 -20.25 -10.49
C LYS A 99 -3.77 -19.44 -10.29
N ILE A 100 -3.68 -18.23 -10.88
CA ILE A 100 -2.53 -17.34 -10.72
C ILE A 100 -2.42 -16.88 -9.27
N VAL A 101 -3.53 -16.46 -8.67
CA VAL A 101 -3.59 -16.05 -7.26
C VAL A 101 -3.19 -17.22 -6.35
N ALA A 102 -3.72 -18.42 -6.57
CA ALA A 102 -3.37 -19.61 -5.79
C ALA A 102 -1.86 -19.94 -5.86
N ARG A 103 -1.23 -19.83 -7.05
CA ARG A 103 0.23 -19.97 -7.20
C ARG A 103 1.00 -18.89 -6.46
N ALA A 104 0.49 -17.64 -6.46
CA ALA A 104 1.10 -16.56 -5.69
C ALA A 104 1.00 -16.80 -4.18
N VAL A 105 -0.13 -17.32 -3.69
CA VAL A 105 -0.32 -17.76 -2.29
C VAL A 105 0.69 -18.85 -1.93
N LYS A 106 0.79 -19.91 -2.74
CA LYS A 106 1.76 -20.99 -2.55
C LYS A 106 3.18 -20.43 -2.39
N LYS A 107 3.58 -19.57 -3.32
CA LYS A 107 4.91 -18.96 -3.29
C LYS A 107 5.11 -18.14 -2.01
N HIS A 108 4.12 -17.32 -1.64
CA HIS A 108 4.24 -16.45 -0.45
C HIS A 108 4.38 -17.27 0.83
N LEU A 109 3.52 -18.27 1.06
CA LEU A 109 3.54 -19.08 2.28
C LEU A 109 4.81 -19.95 2.42
N ILE A 110 5.47 -20.28 1.30
CA ILE A 110 6.76 -20.99 1.34
C ILE A 110 7.92 -20.02 1.57
N ASP A 111 7.95 -18.89 0.84
CA ASP A 111 9.11 -17.99 0.79
C ASP A 111 9.11 -16.93 1.89
N ASN A 112 7.93 -16.57 2.44
CA ASN A 112 7.74 -15.46 3.37
C ASN A 112 6.85 -15.86 4.57
N ALA A 113 7.18 -16.96 5.24
CA ALA A 113 6.40 -17.53 6.34
C ALA A 113 6.21 -16.59 7.55
N ASP A 114 7.04 -15.57 7.67
CA ASP A 114 6.98 -14.56 8.75
C ASP A 114 6.02 -13.41 8.46
N GLU A 115 5.53 -13.26 7.21
CA GLU A 115 4.55 -12.27 6.82
C GLU A 115 3.15 -12.89 6.80
N THR A 116 2.18 -12.23 7.44
CA THR A 116 0.77 -12.66 7.40
C THR A 116 0.14 -12.34 6.06
N LEU A 117 -0.69 -13.27 5.52
CA LEU A 117 -1.31 -13.14 4.20
C LEU A 117 -2.83 -13.20 4.25
N GLY A 118 -3.47 -12.32 3.49
CA GLY A 118 -4.91 -12.40 3.18
C GLY A 118 -5.16 -12.29 1.68
N VAL A 119 -6.17 -12.99 1.19
CA VAL A 119 -6.66 -12.89 -0.19
C VAL A 119 -8.09 -12.35 -0.16
N ILE A 120 -8.37 -11.36 -1.00
CA ILE A 120 -9.70 -10.76 -1.11
C ILE A 120 -10.15 -10.81 -2.56
N ALA A 121 -11.32 -11.42 -2.80
CA ALA A 121 -11.98 -11.48 -4.09
C ALA A 121 -13.17 -10.50 -4.15
N PHE A 122 -13.55 -10.07 -5.34
CA PHE A 122 -14.67 -9.13 -5.52
C PHE A 122 -16.05 -9.79 -5.37
N ASN A 123 -16.13 -11.11 -5.38
CA ASN A 123 -17.38 -11.84 -5.12
C ASN A 123 -17.13 -13.20 -4.43
N SER A 124 -18.19 -13.80 -3.91
CA SER A 124 -18.14 -15.08 -3.18
C SER A 124 -17.86 -16.30 -4.05
N LYS A 125 -18.18 -16.26 -5.36
CA LYS A 125 -17.88 -17.37 -6.28
C LYS A 125 -16.37 -17.44 -6.53
N GLN A 126 -15.74 -16.31 -6.79
CA GLN A 126 -14.29 -16.23 -6.98
C GLN A 126 -13.53 -16.57 -5.69
N GLU A 127 -14.04 -16.16 -4.53
CA GLU A 127 -13.49 -16.57 -3.23
C GLU A 127 -13.42 -18.08 -3.11
N LYS A 128 -14.53 -18.77 -3.42
CA LYS A 128 -14.61 -20.24 -3.39
C LYS A 128 -13.64 -20.86 -4.39
N GLU A 129 -13.62 -20.37 -5.62
CA GLU A 129 -12.72 -20.84 -6.66
C GLU A 129 -11.25 -20.74 -6.27
N ILE A 130 -10.84 -19.59 -5.70
CA ILE A 130 -9.46 -19.42 -5.20
C ILE A 130 -9.14 -20.44 -4.11
N ARG A 131 -10.07 -20.72 -3.19
CA ARG A 131 -9.89 -21.75 -2.15
C ARG A 131 -9.70 -23.14 -2.76
N GLU A 132 -10.52 -23.51 -3.74
CA GLU A 132 -10.41 -24.79 -4.44
C GLU A 132 -9.05 -24.94 -5.15
N GLN A 133 -8.60 -23.89 -5.83
CA GLN A 133 -7.29 -23.92 -6.52
C GLN A 133 -6.12 -24.02 -5.52
N ILE A 134 -6.22 -23.40 -4.35
CA ILE A 134 -5.23 -23.54 -3.27
C ILE A 134 -5.21 -24.98 -2.73
N GLU A 135 -6.38 -25.59 -2.50
CA GLU A 135 -6.47 -26.97 -2.02
C GLU A 135 -5.93 -27.98 -3.03
N ILE A 136 -6.16 -27.75 -4.34
CA ILE A 136 -5.58 -28.59 -5.40
C ILE A 136 -4.05 -28.53 -5.31
N LEU A 137 -3.47 -27.33 -5.26
CA LEU A 137 -2.01 -27.18 -5.14
C LEU A 137 -1.45 -27.78 -3.85
N ALA A 138 -2.19 -27.71 -2.74
CA ALA A 138 -1.76 -28.32 -1.47
C ALA A 138 -1.77 -29.84 -1.52
N LYS A 139 -2.68 -30.47 -2.28
CA LYS A 139 -2.69 -31.93 -2.51
C LYS A 139 -1.52 -32.39 -3.38
N GLU A 140 -1.09 -31.56 -4.33
CA GLU A 140 0.00 -31.86 -5.26
C GLU A 140 1.39 -31.66 -4.66
N ASP A 141 1.54 -30.73 -3.71
CA ASP A 141 2.83 -30.32 -3.13
C ASP A 141 2.84 -30.42 -1.60
N LYS A 142 3.53 -31.45 -1.08
CA LYS A 142 3.67 -31.68 0.36
C LYS A 142 4.36 -30.54 1.11
N THR A 143 5.27 -29.79 0.48
CA THR A 143 5.94 -28.65 1.10
C THR A 143 4.95 -27.52 1.29
N PHE A 144 4.16 -27.24 0.27
CA PHE A 144 3.09 -26.25 0.36
C PHE A 144 1.99 -26.65 1.35
N SER A 145 1.55 -27.92 1.34
CA SER A 145 0.56 -28.42 2.30
C SER A 145 0.98 -28.15 3.74
N ARG A 146 2.23 -28.46 4.09
CA ARG A 146 2.75 -28.19 5.44
C ARG A 146 2.79 -26.69 5.79
N ALA A 147 3.21 -25.85 4.86
CA ALA A 147 3.23 -24.41 5.06
C ALA A 147 1.82 -23.84 5.24
N TYR A 148 0.86 -24.31 4.43
CA TYR A 148 -0.53 -23.92 4.47
C TYR A 148 -1.22 -24.32 5.77
N ASP A 149 -1.04 -25.59 6.23
CA ASP A 149 -1.59 -26.08 7.49
C ASP A 149 -0.98 -25.37 8.70
N LYS A 150 0.33 -25.13 8.67
CA LYS A 150 1.03 -24.39 9.71
C LYS A 150 0.48 -22.96 9.84
N ASP A 151 0.25 -22.29 8.73
CA ASP A 151 -0.26 -20.90 8.76
C ASP A 151 -1.70 -20.84 9.26
N ARG A 152 -2.57 -21.76 8.80
CA ARG A 152 -3.97 -21.85 9.24
C ARG A 152 -4.13 -22.17 10.72
N SER A 153 -3.15 -22.83 11.34
CA SER A 153 -3.15 -23.19 12.75
C SER A 153 -2.61 -22.08 13.67
N LYS A 154 -2.23 -20.92 13.13
CA LYS A 154 -1.84 -19.76 13.94
C LYS A 154 -3.03 -19.24 14.74
N ASP A 155 -2.80 -18.91 16.01
CA ASP A 155 -3.82 -18.30 16.88
C ASP A 155 -4.10 -16.85 16.48
N GLU A 156 -3.06 -16.14 16.02
CA GLU A 156 -3.14 -14.74 15.61
C GLU A 156 -2.94 -14.59 14.09
N GLU A 157 -3.83 -13.83 13.47
CA GLU A 157 -3.76 -13.44 12.05
C GLU A 157 -3.54 -14.61 11.06
N PRO A 158 -4.27 -15.75 11.13
CA PRO A 158 -4.10 -16.85 10.19
C PRO A 158 -4.43 -16.42 8.76
N PHE A 159 -3.89 -17.15 7.79
CA PHE A 159 -4.22 -16.97 6.38
C PHE A 159 -5.73 -17.04 6.13
N PHE A 160 -6.23 -16.13 5.33
CA PHE A 160 -7.63 -16.16 4.90
C PHE A 160 -7.81 -15.92 3.40
N VAL A 161 -8.91 -16.44 2.86
CA VAL A 161 -9.50 -16.01 1.60
C VAL A 161 -10.90 -15.50 1.91
N LYS A 162 -11.23 -14.28 1.55
CA LYS A 162 -12.54 -13.64 1.83
C LYS A 162 -13.00 -12.85 0.60
N ASN A 163 -14.27 -12.47 0.59
CA ASN A 163 -14.77 -11.51 -0.40
C ASN A 163 -14.84 -10.10 0.19
N ILE A 164 -15.07 -9.11 -0.69
CA ILE A 164 -15.10 -7.69 -0.31
C ILE A 164 -16.15 -7.35 0.76
N GLU A 165 -17.20 -8.17 0.92
CA GLU A 165 -18.27 -7.94 1.89
C GLU A 165 -17.89 -8.42 3.29
N SER A 166 -17.03 -9.44 3.38
CA SER A 166 -16.68 -10.12 4.64
C SER A 166 -15.32 -9.72 5.23
N VAL A 167 -14.57 -8.81 4.58
CA VAL A 167 -13.20 -8.45 4.98
C VAL A 167 -13.11 -7.30 5.98
N GLN A 168 -14.24 -6.75 6.41
CA GLN A 168 -14.22 -5.64 7.37
C GLN A 168 -13.65 -6.08 8.72
N GLY A 169 -12.68 -5.32 9.25
CA GLY A 169 -12.00 -5.61 10.50
C GLY A 169 -10.72 -6.43 10.36
N ASP A 170 -10.56 -7.16 9.26
CA ASP A 170 -9.33 -7.92 8.99
C ASP A 170 -8.21 -7.03 8.45
N GLU A 171 -6.97 -7.39 8.77
CA GLU A 171 -5.76 -6.80 8.21
C GLU A 171 -4.65 -7.86 8.19
N ARG A 172 -3.70 -7.76 7.25
CA ARG A 172 -2.52 -8.62 7.16
C ARG A 172 -1.32 -7.79 6.68
N ASP A 173 -0.13 -8.31 6.90
CA ASP A 173 1.08 -7.71 6.33
C ASP A 173 0.96 -7.62 4.82
N VAL A 174 0.49 -8.69 4.19
CA VAL A 174 0.31 -8.79 2.75
C VAL A 174 -1.14 -9.08 2.40
N ILE A 175 -1.69 -8.31 1.46
CA ILE A 175 -3.02 -8.53 0.89
C ILE A 175 -2.90 -8.76 -0.61
N PHE A 176 -3.45 -9.86 -1.09
CA PHE A 176 -3.68 -10.11 -2.51
C PHE A 176 -5.13 -9.78 -2.84
N ILE A 177 -5.34 -9.02 -3.91
CA ILE A 177 -6.67 -8.67 -4.40
C ILE A 177 -6.87 -9.35 -5.75
N SER A 178 -7.87 -10.22 -5.86
CA SER A 178 -8.39 -10.75 -7.12
C SER A 178 -9.53 -9.85 -7.57
N MET A 179 -9.33 -9.16 -8.70
CA MET A 179 -10.34 -8.25 -9.26
C MET A 179 -11.51 -8.98 -9.90
N THR A 180 -11.38 -10.29 -10.10
CA THR A 180 -12.45 -11.23 -10.48
C THR A 180 -13.02 -10.99 -11.88
N TYR A 181 -13.57 -9.80 -12.11
CA TYR A 181 -14.22 -9.47 -13.37
C TYR A 181 -13.22 -9.34 -14.50
N GLY A 182 -13.71 -9.38 -15.75
CA GLY A 182 -12.87 -9.31 -16.92
C GLY A 182 -13.67 -9.49 -18.21
N PRO A 183 -13.00 -9.59 -19.36
CA PRO A 183 -13.65 -9.91 -20.61
C PRO A 183 -14.20 -11.35 -20.58
N GLU A 184 -15.37 -11.57 -21.21
CA GLU A 184 -15.95 -12.91 -21.36
C GLU A 184 -15.40 -13.66 -22.58
N ILE A 185 -14.86 -12.92 -23.54
CA ILE A 185 -14.20 -13.43 -24.74
C ILE A 185 -12.86 -12.74 -24.93
N PRO A 186 -11.88 -13.33 -25.62
CA PRO A 186 -10.61 -12.68 -25.89
C PRO A 186 -10.80 -11.33 -26.57
N ASP A 187 -10.10 -10.31 -26.09
CA ASP A 187 -10.17 -8.93 -26.56
C ASP A 187 -11.59 -8.29 -26.52
N GLY A 188 -12.51 -8.92 -25.82
CA GLY A 188 -13.86 -8.43 -25.64
C GLY A 188 -13.99 -7.33 -24.57
N PRO A 189 -15.17 -6.71 -24.46
CA PRO A 189 -15.43 -5.71 -23.44
C PRO A 189 -15.40 -6.35 -22.04
N VAL A 190 -14.94 -5.59 -21.07
CA VAL A 190 -14.92 -6.02 -19.66
C VAL A 190 -16.36 -6.10 -19.13
N TYR A 191 -16.66 -7.18 -18.45
CA TYR A 191 -17.92 -7.37 -17.78
C TYR A 191 -18.11 -6.35 -16.65
N LYS A 192 -19.09 -5.45 -16.83
CA LYS A 192 -19.29 -4.27 -15.96
C LYS A 192 -20.35 -4.45 -14.86
N ARG A 193 -20.80 -5.67 -14.57
CA ARG A 193 -21.80 -5.91 -13.52
C ARG A 193 -21.17 -5.89 -12.11
N PHE A 194 -20.53 -4.78 -11.78
CA PHE A 194 -20.32 -4.46 -10.39
C PHE A 194 -21.68 -4.12 -9.76
N ASN A 195 -21.98 -4.63 -8.59
CA ASN A 195 -23.22 -4.30 -7.87
C ASN A 195 -23.08 -2.89 -7.25
N THR A 196 -22.90 -1.88 -8.12
CA THR A 196 -22.57 -0.50 -7.78
C THR A 196 -23.79 0.33 -7.38
N GLY A 197 -24.99 -0.17 -7.63
CA GLY A 197 -26.25 0.54 -7.36
C GLY A 197 -26.56 0.76 -5.87
N LYS A 198 -25.78 0.17 -4.96
CA LYS A 198 -25.86 0.46 -3.53
C LYS A 198 -24.88 1.57 -3.17
N SER A 199 -25.35 2.62 -2.53
CA SER A 199 -24.56 3.76 -2.02
C SER A 199 -23.34 3.36 -1.17
N THR A 200 -23.27 2.10 -0.75
CA THR A 200 -22.24 1.54 0.12
C THR A 200 -21.01 0.97 -0.61
N PHE A 201 -21.07 0.76 -1.94
CA PHE A 201 -19.96 0.11 -2.67
C PHE A 201 -18.64 0.88 -2.57
N TRP A 202 -18.68 2.20 -2.74
CA TRP A 202 -17.48 3.05 -2.62
C TRP A 202 -16.84 2.99 -1.21
N ARG A 203 -17.66 2.83 -0.14
CA ARG A 203 -17.16 2.65 1.23
C ARG A 203 -16.45 1.30 1.40
N ARG A 204 -16.98 0.23 0.77
CA ARG A 204 -16.35 -1.10 0.76
C ARG A 204 -15.00 -1.09 0.04
N LEU A 205 -14.88 -0.33 -1.06
CA LEU A 205 -13.59 -0.11 -1.74
C LEU A 205 -12.57 0.55 -0.83
N ASN A 206 -12.94 1.56 -0.05
CA ASN A 206 -12.03 2.16 0.93
C ASN A 206 -11.58 1.15 1.99
N VAL A 207 -12.50 0.32 2.49
CA VAL A 207 -12.15 -0.76 3.40
C VAL A 207 -11.15 -1.71 2.75
N LEU A 208 -11.41 -2.16 1.52
CA LEU A 208 -10.52 -3.06 0.77
C LEU A 208 -9.11 -2.48 0.60
N PHE A 209 -9.01 -1.23 0.14
CA PHE A 209 -7.73 -0.59 -0.17
C PHE A 209 -6.87 -0.28 1.06
N THR A 210 -7.43 -0.39 2.26
CA THR A 210 -6.73 -0.09 3.52
C THR A 210 -6.42 -1.33 4.37
N ARG A 211 -6.49 -2.54 3.80
CA ARG A 211 -6.29 -3.80 4.57
C ARG A 211 -4.84 -4.25 4.69
N ALA A 212 -3.96 -3.78 3.80
CA ALA A 212 -2.56 -4.17 3.80
C ALA A 212 -1.73 -3.32 4.77
N LYS A 213 -0.89 -3.96 5.59
CA LYS A 213 0.10 -3.28 6.45
C LYS A 213 1.38 -2.97 5.66
N SER A 214 1.90 -3.92 4.90
CA SER A 214 3.21 -3.83 4.24
C SER A 214 3.14 -3.85 2.73
N ARG A 215 2.32 -4.74 2.15
CA ARG A 215 2.25 -4.95 0.70
C ARG A 215 0.83 -5.29 0.25
N MET A 216 0.41 -4.68 -0.84
CA MET A 216 -0.81 -5.04 -1.56
C MET A 216 -0.44 -5.46 -2.97
N HIS A 217 -0.91 -6.62 -3.42
CA HIS A 217 -0.74 -7.06 -4.79
C HIS A 217 -2.12 -7.26 -5.44
N VAL A 218 -2.38 -6.47 -6.47
CA VAL A 218 -3.64 -6.48 -7.22
C VAL A 218 -3.45 -7.30 -8.49
N PHE A 219 -4.26 -8.34 -8.66
CA PHE A 219 -4.35 -9.17 -9.84
C PHE A 219 -5.61 -8.81 -10.62
N SER A 220 -5.47 -8.44 -11.89
CA SER A 220 -6.61 -8.00 -12.71
C SER A 220 -6.44 -8.36 -14.17
N SER A 221 -7.49 -8.88 -14.79
CA SER A 221 -7.56 -9.09 -16.23
C SER A 221 -7.97 -7.84 -17.01
N TYR A 222 -8.29 -6.74 -16.31
CA TYR A 222 -8.66 -5.45 -16.89
C TYR A 222 -7.94 -4.28 -16.19
N GLY A 223 -7.91 -3.12 -16.80
CA GLY A 223 -7.29 -1.91 -16.27
C GLY A 223 -8.24 -0.72 -16.27
N SER A 224 -7.68 0.45 -15.95
CA SER A 224 -8.47 1.69 -15.87
C SER A 224 -9.12 2.07 -17.19
N ALA A 225 -8.44 1.85 -18.32
CA ALA A 225 -8.97 2.14 -19.66
C ALA A 225 -10.19 1.29 -20.05
N ASP A 226 -10.37 0.12 -19.42
CA ASP A 226 -11.48 -0.79 -19.70
C ASP A 226 -12.77 -0.41 -18.95
N ILE A 227 -12.70 0.56 -18.02
CA ILE A 227 -13.81 1.06 -17.22
C ILE A 227 -14.14 2.51 -17.63
N ASP A 228 -14.36 2.76 -18.90
CA ASP A 228 -14.76 4.09 -19.38
C ASP A 228 -16.20 4.44 -18.97
N ASN A 229 -16.44 5.75 -18.77
CA ASN A 229 -17.75 6.32 -18.40
C ASN A 229 -18.31 5.90 -17.03
N ALA A 230 -17.45 5.78 -16.04
CA ALA A 230 -17.88 5.62 -14.65
C ALA A 230 -18.69 6.86 -14.21
N GLN A 231 -19.99 6.67 -13.91
CA GLN A 231 -20.87 7.76 -13.47
C GLN A 231 -21.16 7.71 -11.96
N ASP A 232 -21.12 6.53 -11.36
CA ASP A 232 -21.34 6.41 -9.93
C ASP A 232 -20.02 6.51 -9.11
N LYS A 233 -20.13 6.95 -7.85
CA LYS A 233 -18.98 7.17 -6.96
C LYS A 233 -18.09 5.93 -6.80
N GLY A 234 -18.68 4.73 -6.78
CA GLY A 234 -17.94 3.48 -6.62
C GLY A 234 -17.11 3.16 -7.86
N MET A 235 -17.68 3.31 -9.05
CA MET A 235 -16.96 3.08 -10.30
C MET A 235 -15.89 4.13 -10.56
N ILE A 236 -16.13 5.39 -10.21
CA ILE A 236 -15.11 6.45 -10.25
C ILE A 236 -13.94 6.09 -9.36
N ALA A 237 -14.21 5.65 -8.12
CA ALA A 237 -13.17 5.24 -7.18
C ALA A 237 -12.41 4.00 -7.66
N LEU A 238 -13.09 3.00 -8.24
CA LEU A 238 -12.47 1.79 -8.78
C LEU A 238 -11.57 2.09 -9.99
N ASN A 239 -12.07 2.91 -10.93
CA ASN A 239 -11.28 3.36 -12.09
C ASN A 239 -10.04 4.14 -11.64
N GLY A 240 -10.22 5.10 -10.73
CA GLY A 240 -9.12 5.87 -10.14
C GLY A 240 -8.07 4.98 -9.44
N PHE A 241 -8.53 3.96 -8.70
CA PHE A 241 -7.63 3.00 -8.06
C PHE A 241 -6.83 2.17 -9.06
N LEU A 242 -7.48 1.65 -10.10
CA LEU A 242 -6.78 0.92 -11.16
C LEU A 242 -5.76 1.79 -11.86
N LYS A 243 -6.12 3.04 -12.21
CA LYS A 243 -5.19 4.00 -12.78
C LYS A 243 -4.00 4.26 -11.86
N TYR A 244 -4.26 4.38 -10.56
CA TYR A 244 -3.19 4.48 -9.57
C TYR A 244 -2.33 3.22 -9.49
N CYS A 245 -2.90 2.02 -9.55
CA CYS A 245 -2.16 0.76 -9.61
C CYS A 245 -1.22 0.71 -10.82
N GLU A 246 -1.68 1.15 -11.99
CA GLU A 246 -0.94 1.14 -13.25
C GLU A 246 0.19 2.17 -13.28
N THR A 247 -0.10 3.40 -12.83
CA THR A 247 0.80 4.54 -13.01
C THR A 247 1.61 4.91 -11.78
N LYS A 248 1.18 4.46 -10.59
CA LYS A 248 1.66 4.91 -9.28
C LYS A 248 1.49 6.43 -9.04
N LYS A 249 0.75 7.11 -9.91
CA LYS A 249 0.50 8.54 -9.82
C LYS A 249 -0.96 8.80 -9.49
N ILE A 250 -1.20 9.56 -8.44
CA ILE A 250 -2.50 10.17 -8.20
C ILE A 250 -2.61 11.34 -9.20
N SER A 251 -3.78 11.58 -9.78
CA SER A 251 -3.98 12.59 -10.86
C SER A 251 -3.66 14.06 -10.45
N ARG A 252 -3.03 14.26 -9.31
CA ARG A 252 -2.39 15.50 -8.90
C ARG A 252 -0.89 15.27 -8.89
N THR A 253 -0.19 15.95 -9.78
CA THR A 253 1.27 16.13 -9.70
C THR A 253 1.54 17.05 -8.51
N ILE A 254 1.74 16.47 -7.34
CA ILE A 254 2.34 17.19 -6.21
C ILE A 254 3.81 16.78 -6.19
N ILE A 255 4.57 17.32 -7.12
CA ILE A 255 5.98 17.55 -6.87
C ILE A 255 5.97 18.81 -6.02
N THR A 256 6.01 18.66 -4.72
CA THR A 256 6.38 19.78 -3.84
C THR A 256 7.88 19.98 -4.03
N ASN A 257 8.27 20.80 -5.02
CA ASN A 257 9.55 21.49 -4.98
C ASN A 257 9.47 22.51 -3.84
N LYS A 258 9.26 22.01 -2.61
CA LYS A 258 9.25 22.88 -1.44
C LYS A 258 10.70 23.18 -1.12
N GLU A 259 11.02 24.47 -1.06
CA GLU A 259 12.33 24.91 -0.62
C GLU A 259 12.55 24.58 0.87
N PRO A 260 13.80 24.49 1.34
CA PRO A 260 14.09 24.37 2.77
C PRO A 260 13.37 25.44 3.57
N ASP A 261 12.82 25.08 4.72
CA ASP A 261 12.04 25.99 5.56
C ASP A 261 12.93 26.97 6.38
N SER A 262 14.26 26.74 6.43
CA SER A 262 15.19 27.56 7.22
C SER A 262 16.62 27.60 6.66
N ASP A 263 17.35 28.68 6.95
CA ASP A 263 18.79 28.81 6.67
C ASP A 263 19.62 27.71 7.35
N PHE A 264 19.12 27.17 8.44
CA PHE A 264 19.74 26.05 9.14
C PHE A 264 19.70 24.77 8.27
N GLU A 265 18.56 24.43 7.71
CA GLU A 265 18.41 23.30 6.78
C GLU A 265 19.30 23.47 5.55
N ILE A 266 19.32 24.69 4.96
CA ILE A 266 20.19 25.01 3.82
C ILE A 266 21.66 24.73 4.17
N SER A 267 22.12 25.23 5.32
CA SER A 267 23.50 25.04 5.77
C SER A 267 23.87 23.57 6.01
N VAL A 268 22.92 22.75 6.51
CA VAL A 268 23.13 21.30 6.68
C VAL A 268 23.21 20.61 5.32
N MET A 269 22.31 20.94 4.40
CA MET A 269 22.30 20.37 3.03
C MET A 269 23.60 20.72 2.27
N GLU A 270 24.06 21.96 2.31
CA GLU A 270 25.30 22.38 1.68
C GLU A 270 26.51 21.57 2.19
N LEU A 271 26.58 21.33 3.51
CA LEU A 271 27.65 20.53 4.07
C LEU A 271 27.54 19.05 3.67
N LEU A 272 26.35 18.47 3.64
CA LEU A 272 26.12 17.09 3.16
C LEU A 272 26.48 16.97 1.66
N ASN A 273 26.09 17.93 0.84
CA ASN A 273 26.43 17.97 -0.59
C ASN A 273 27.95 18.08 -0.81
N SER A 274 28.66 18.84 0.04
CA SER A 274 30.13 18.94 -0.03
C SER A 274 30.82 17.60 0.28
N HIS A 275 30.14 16.69 0.97
CA HIS A 275 30.57 15.31 1.21
C HIS A 275 30.09 14.30 0.16
N ASN A 276 29.59 14.80 -0.99
CA ASN A 276 29.06 14.01 -2.12
C ASN A 276 27.75 13.24 -1.82
N TYR A 277 26.92 13.74 -0.92
CA TYR A 277 25.58 13.21 -0.68
C TYR A 277 24.55 14.13 -1.34
N ASP A 278 23.76 13.60 -2.27
CA ASP A 278 22.65 14.33 -2.91
C ASP A 278 21.45 14.38 -1.96
N CYS A 279 20.99 15.59 -1.65
CA CYS A 279 19.94 15.84 -0.67
C CYS A 279 18.69 16.42 -1.31
N VAL A 280 17.52 16.05 -0.81
CA VAL A 280 16.22 16.60 -1.18
C VAL A 280 15.59 17.23 0.07
N PRO A 281 15.22 18.52 0.03
CA PRO A 281 14.53 19.18 1.13
C PRO A 281 13.06 18.79 1.16
N GLN A 282 12.45 18.86 2.33
CA GLN A 282 11.01 18.82 2.56
C GLN A 282 10.30 17.65 1.85
N VAL A 283 10.85 16.42 2.03
CA VAL A 283 10.29 15.21 1.43
C VAL A 283 9.05 14.78 2.19
N GLY A 284 7.90 14.74 1.52
CA GLY A 284 6.64 14.29 2.11
C GLY A 284 5.41 14.86 1.42
N GLU A 285 4.24 14.51 1.94
CA GLU A 285 2.92 14.91 1.46
C GLU A 285 1.96 15.14 2.64
N ALA A 286 0.81 15.76 2.34
CA ALA A 286 -0.31 15.86 3.28
C ALA A 286 0.07 16.43 4.67
N GLY A 287 0.93 17.45 4.70
CA GLY A 287 1.27 18.18 5.93
C GLY A 287 2.29 17.48 6.83
N PHE A 288 2.95 16.44 6.32
CA PHE A 288 4.11 15.84 6.97
C PHE A 288 5.31 15.87 6.02
N PHE A 289 6.39 16.51 6.44
CA PHE A 289 7.61 16.65 5.66
C PHE A 289 8.83 16.28 6.50
N ILE A 290 9.76 15.57 5.89
CA ILE A 290 11.12 15.33 6.40
C ILE A 290 11.95 16.53 5.95
N ASP A 291 12.66 17.16 6.87
CA ASP A 291 13.41 18.39 6.56
C ASP A 291 14.44 18.16 5.47
N ILE A 292 15.23 17.09 5.58
CA ILE A 292 16.24 16.70 4.58
C ILE A 292 16.24 15.19 4.39
N ALA A 293 16.06 14.71 3.17
CA ALA A 293 16.23 13.31 2.81
C ALA A 293 17.50 13.13 1.95
N VAL A 294 18.37 12.21 2.35
CA VAL A 294 19.62 11.90 1.64
C VAL A 294 19.39 10.76 0.67
N LYS A 295 19.58 11.00 -0.63
CA LYS A 295 19.39 9.98 -1.67
C LYS A 295 20.39 8.84 -1.56
N ASP A 296 19.96 7.67 -2.00
CA ASP A 296 20.82 6.51 -2.16
C ASP A 296 21.54 6.59 -3.51
N PRO A 297 22.88 6.64 -3.54
CA PRO A 297 23.64 6.74 -4.80
C PRO A 297 23.58 5.46 -5.63
N HIS A 298 23.26 4.30 -5.03
CA HIS A 298 23.26 3.00 -5.68
C HIS A 298 21.87 2.55 -6.12
N MET A 299 20.82 3.04 -5.45
CA MET A 299 19.43 2.65 -5.72
C MET A 299 18.57 3.87 -6.07
N PRO A 300 18.34 4.16 -7.37
CA PRO A 300 17.46 5.27 -7.78
C PRO A 300 16.06 5.18 -7.14
N GLY A 301 15.55 6.31 -6.64
CA GLY A 301 14.24 6.37 -5.98
C GLY A 301 14.23 5.89 -4.53
N LYS A 302 15.39 5.58 -3.93
CA LYS A 302 15.55 5.24 -2.52
C LYS A 302 16.33 6.34 -1.79
N PHE A 303 16.03 6.49 -0.51
CA PHE A 303 16.77 7.36 0.39
C PHE A 303 17.54 6.53 1.43
N LEU A 304 18.74 6.98 1.79
CA LEU A 304 19.57 6.38 2.83
C LEU A 304 19.14 6.83 4.23
N MET A 305 18.80 8.12 4.38
CA MET A 305 18.59 8.73 5.70
C MET A 305 17.62 9.90 5.63
N ALA A 306 16.84 10.08 6.68
CA ALA A 306 16.12 11.28 7.03
C ALA A 306 16.92 12.08 8.05
N VAL A 307 17.16 13.37 7.79
CA VAL A 307 17.81 14.28 8.73
C VAL A 307 16.79 15.32 9.14
N GLU A 308 16.47 15.36 10.43
CA GLU A 308 15.55 16.33 11.06
C GLU A 308 16.39 17.46 11.70
N CYS A 309 16.05 18.70 11.39
CA CYS A 309 16.75 19.89 11.83
C CYS A 309 15.97 20.59 12.94
N ASP A 310 16.33 20.29 14.20
CA ASP A 310 15.58 20.77 15.37
C ASP A 310 16.08 22.13 15.87
N GLY A 311 15.20 23.14 15.89
CA GLY A 311 15.47 24.47 16.43
C GLY A 311 15.39 24.54 17.97
N ALA A 312 16.16 25.42 18.60
CA ALA A 312 16.24 25.56 20.06
C ALA A 312 14.91 25.91 20.77
N THR A 313 13.96 26.51 20.06
CA THR A 313 12.67 26.99 20.59
C THR A 313 11.55 25.96 20.61
N TYR A 314 11.73 24.81 19.98
CA TYR A 314 10.65 23.85 19.73
C TYR A 314 10.27 22.97 20.94
N HIS A 315 11.09 22.94 22.02
CA HIS A 315 10.99 21.93 23.08
C HIS A 315 10.44 22.40 24.42
N SER A 316 9.71 23.49 24.48
CA SER A 316 9.19 24.01 25.78
C SER A 316 8.03 23.20 26.36
N SER A 317 7.34 22.33 25.60
CA SER A 317 6.20 21.55 26.11
C SER A 317 6.43 20.03 26.08
N LYS A 318 5.94 19.33 27.12
CA LYS A 318 5.96 17.86 27.21
C LYS A 318 5.25 17.21 26.00
N THR A 319 4.16 17.80 25.54
CA THR A 319 3.37 17.33 24.39
C THR A 319 4.09 17.46 23.04
N ALA A 320 5.04 18.40 22.91
CA ALA A 320 5.88 18.50 21.70
C ALA A 320 6.87 17.34 21.64
N ARG A 321 7.56 17.03 22.76
CA ARG A 321 8.50 15.90 22.86
C ARG A 321 7.84 14.55 22.58
N ASP A 322 6.64 14.32 23.10
CA ASP A 322 5.89 13.09 22.86
C ASP A 322 5.50 12.93 21.38
N ARG A 323 5.11 14.02 20.72
CA ARG A 323 4.82 14.01 19.27
C ARG A 323 6.07 13.74 18.44
N ASP A 324 7.21 14.34 18.79
CA ASP A 324 8.47 14.15 18.05
C ASP A 324 9.01 12.73 18.20
N ARG A 325 8.87 12.16 19.40
CA ARG A 325 9.21 10.76 19.64
C ARG A 325 8.33 9.81 18.84
N LEU A 326 7.03 10.05 18.82
CA LEU A 326 6.09 9.24 18.03
C LEU A 326 6.36 9.38 16.53
N ARG A 327 6.64 10.61 16.06
CA ARG A 327 7.05 10.89 14.68
C ARG A 327 8.27 10.07 14.26
N GLN A 328 9.31 10.07 15.07
CA GLN A 328 10.52 9.30 14.81
C GLN A 328 10.23 7.80 14.78
N GLN A 329 9.49 7.26 15.75
CA GLN A 329 9.14 5.84 15.81
C GLN A 329 8.35 5.40 14.56
N ILE A 330 7.46 6.25 14.04
CA ILE A 330 6.70 5.96 12.83
C ILE A 330 7.63 5.94 11.61
N LEU A 331 8.50 6.93 11.45
CA LEU A 331 9.47 6.97 10.35
C LEU A 331 10.40 5.74 10.37
N GLU A 332 10.92 5.39 11.55
CA GLU A 332 11.74 4.18 11.73
C GLU A 332 10.94 2.91 11.40
N GLY A 333 9.66 2.85 11.77
CA GLY A 333 8.75 1.77 11.41
C GLY A 333 8.49 1.67 9.89
N TYR A 334 8.62 2.78 9.15
CA TYR A 334 8.60 2.85 7.69
C TYR A 334 9.93 2.46 7.03
N GLY A 335 10.98 2.21 7.84
CA GLY A 335 12.30 1.83 7.37
C GLY A 335 13.25 3.00 7.13
N TRP A 336 12.91 4.20 7.62
CA TRP A 336 13.83 5.32 7.59
C TRP A 336 14.93 5.18 8.64
N ASN A 337 16.15 5.51 8.26
CA ASN A 337 17.22 5.82 9.21
C ASN A 337 17.10 7.31 9.58
N VAL A 338 16.58 7.60 10.76
CA VAL A 338 16.35 8.98 11.20
C VAL A 338 17.53 9.48 12.04
N LYS A 339 18.04 10.65 11.71
CA LYS A 339 19.03 11.39 12.50
C LYS A 339 18.55 12.79 12.76
N ARG A 340 18.90 13.34 13.93
CA ARG A 340 18.56 14.71 14.33
C ARG A 340 19.82 15.53 14.49
N ILE A 341 19.73 16.79 14.06
CA ILE A 341 20.73 17.81 14.29
C ILE A 341 20.07 18.92 15.09
N TRP A 342 20.65 19.25 16.21
CA TRP A 342 20.21 20.39 17.01
C TRP A 342 20.86 21.67 16.53
N SER A 343 20.09 22.73 16.35
CA SER A 343 20.60 24.03 15.93
C SER A 343 21.68 24.56 16.88
N THR A 344 21.55 24.33 18.18
CA THR A 344 22.55 24.69 19.19
C THR A 344 23.91 24.03 18.95
N ASP A 345 23.93 22.73 18.65
CA ASP A 345 25.16 21.98 18.39
C ASP A 345 25.75 22.38 17.04
N TRP A 346 24.89 22.59 16.04
CA TRP A 346 25.29 23.02 14.71
C TRP A 346 25.99 24.38 14.70
N PHE A 347 25.41 25.37 15.34
CA PHE A 347 26.00 26.71 15.36
C PHE A 347 27.19 26.84 16.28
N ASN A 348 27.36 25.88 17.23
CA ASN A 348 28.55 25.79 18.05
C ASN A 348 29.74 25.14 17.33
N ASP A 349 29.54 23.96 16.69
CA ASP A 349 30.56 23.24 15.90
C ASP A 349 29.91 22.36 14.83
N LYS A 350 29.78 22.92 13.61
CA LYS A 350 29.18 22.24 12.44
C LYS A 350 29.89 20.92 12.11
N ASN A 351 31.23 20.93 12.17
CA ASN A 351 32.06 19.78 11.82
C ASN A 351 31.88 18.62 12.81
N ASN A 352 31.70 18.93 14.05
CA ASN A 352 31.47 17.90 15.09
C ASN A 352 30.02 17.38 15.03
N ALA A 353 29.05 18.26 14.81
CA ALA A 353 27.63 17.90 14.70
C ALA A 353 27.35 16.95 13.52
N ILE A 354 28.02 17.14 12.36
CA ILE A 354 27.81 16.33 11.17
C ILE A 354 28.53 14.96 11.17
N LYS A 355 29.62 14.82 11.92
CA LYS A 355 30.46 13.59 11.94
C LYS A 355 29.67 12.29 12.12
N PRO A 356 28.75 12.16 13.10
CA PRO A 356 28.02 10.91 13.31
C PRO A 356 27.09 10.60 12.14
N ILE A 357 26.54 11.61 11.47
CA ILE A 357 25.68 11.48 10.31
C ILE A 357 26.48 10.96 9.11
N ILE A 358 27.64 11.57 8.82
CA ILE A 358 28.53 11.12 7.72
C ILE A 358 29.03 9.68 7.97
N ALA A 359 29.37 9.33 9.22
CA ALA A 359 29.78 7.97 9.55
C ALA A 359 28.68 6.94 9.27
N GLU A 360 27.44 7.24 9.64
CA GLU A 360 26.30 6.36 9.39
C GLU A 360 25.93 6.33 7.91
N LEU A 361 25.97 7.45 7.18
CA LEU A 361 25.75 7.50 5.75
C LEU A 361 26.73 6.62 4.97
N LYS A 362 28.02 6.64 5.34
CA LYS A 362 29.03 5.76 4.73
C LYS A 362 28.70 4.28 4.92
N LYS A 363 28.23 3.90 6.11
CA LYS A 363 27.83 2.52 6.43
C LYS A 363 26.60 2.10 5.63
N LEU A 364 25.57 2.97 5.54
CA LEU A 364 24.33 2.72 4.82
C LEU A 364 24.59 2.64 3.30
N SER A 365 25.39 3.54 2.75
CA SER A 365 25.77 3.52 1.33
C SER A 365 26.49 2.24 0.94
N LYS A 366 27.44 1.78 1.77
CA LYS A 366 28.13 0.51 1.55
C LYS A 366 27.19 -0.70 1.62
N ALA A 367 26.24 -0.69 2.56
CA ALA A 367 25.23 -1.75 2.65
C ALA A 367 24.32 -1.76 1.40
N SER A 368 23.91 -0.59 0.90
CA SER A 368 23.11 -0.45 -0.32
C SER A 368 23.86 -0.93 -1.57
N GLU A 369 25.16 -0.63 -1.69
CA GLU A 369 26.01 -1.12 -2.78
C GLU A 369 26.04 -2.65 -2.84
N ILE A 370 26.20 -3.30 -1.69
CA ILE A 370 26.19 -4.76 -1.58
C ILE A 370 24.81 -5.33 -1.95
N GLU A 371 23.74 -4.69 -1.51
CA GLU A 371 22.36 -5.10 -1.83
C GLU A 371 22.11 -5.00 -3.34
N MET A 372 22.52 -3.91 -3.96
CA MET A 372 22.38 -3.71 -5.40
C MET A 372 23.14 -4.76 -6.21
N GLY A 373 24.37 -5.07 -5.82
CA GLY A 373 25.17 -6.12 -6.48
C GLY A 373 24.51 -7.52 -6.38
N LYS A 374 23.83 -7.82 -5.29
CA LYS A 374 23.03 -9.06 -5.17
C LYS A 374 21.83 -9.07 -6.11
N ILE A 375 21.11 -7.96 -6.20
CA ILE A 375 19.94 -7.82 -7.09
C ILE A 375 20.36 -7.97 -8.55
N GLU A 376 21.46 -7.37 -8.96
CA GLU A 376 22.00 -7.49 -10.31
C GLU A 376 22.41 -8.93 -10.62
N ALA A 377 23.11 -9.60 -9.71
CA ALA A 377 23.50 -11.00 -9.87
C ALA A 377 22.28 -11.95 -9.98
N GLU A 378 21.22 -11.69 -9.23
CA GLU A 378 19.97 -12.46 -9.35
C GLU A 378 19.25 -12.20 -10.68
N ASN A 379 19.21 -10.97 -11.13
CA ASN A 379 18.61 -10.61 -12.42
C ASN A 379 19.34 -11.26 -13.60
N ILE A 380 20.67 -11.26 -13.60
CA ILE A 380 21.49 -11.95 -14.60
C ILE A 380 21.20 -13.45 -14.63
N LYS A 381 21.11 -14.12 -13.45
CA LYS A 381 20.77 -15.53 -13.37
C LYS A 381 19.37 -15.83 -13.90
N ARG A 382 18.41 -14.93 -13.66
CA ARG A 382 17.02 -15.05 -14.11
C ARG A 382 16.91 -14.89 -15.62
N GLU A 383 17.65 -13.95 -16.20
CA GLU A 383 17.72 -13.74 -17.63
C GLU A 383 18.39 -14.91 -18.36
N ALA A 384 19.48 -15.45 -17.80
CA ALA A 384 20.15 -16.64 -18.34
C ALA A 384 19.20 -17.85 -18.35
N LYS A 385 18.49 -18.10 -17.25
CA LYS A 385 17.50 -19.18 -17.15
C LYS A 385 16.34 -19.02 -18.14
N ASN A 386 15.86 -17.79 -18.35
CA ASN A 386 14.80 -17.49 -19.32
C ASN A 386 15.27 -17.67 -20.77
N LYS A 387 16.56 -17.42 -21.08
CA LYS A 387 17.15 -17.71 -22.39
C LYS A 387 17.29 -19.20 -22.64
N GLU A 388 17.70 -19.99 -21.63
CA GLU A 388 17.78 -21.46 -21.75
C GLU A 388 16.39 -22.09 -22.02
N ILE A 389 15.34 -21.60 -21.33
CA ILE A 389 13.96 -22.07 -21.55
C ILE A 389 13.49 -21.76 -22.98
N LYS A 390 13.78 -20.57 -23.52
CA LYS A 390 13.43 -20.21 -24.90
C LYS A 390 14.16 -21.07 -25.94
N ILE A 391 15.41 -21.41 -25.71
CA ILE A 391 16.19 -22.27 -26.63
C ILE A 391 15.64 -23.68 -26.64
N VAL A 392 15.19 -24.22 -25.51
CA VAL A 392 14.60 -25.55 -25.41
C VAL A 392 13.23 -25.61 -26.13
N ASP A 393 12.41 -24.54 -26.02
CA ASP A 393 11.13 -24.44 -26.75
C ASP A 393 11.32 -24.33 -28.28
N GLU A 394 12.34 -23.58 -28.74
CA GLU A 394 12.64 -23.46 -30.19
C GLU A 394 13.24 -24.75 -30.78
N THR A 395 13.99 -25.53 -30.02
CA THR A 395 14.52 -26.82 -30.49
C THR A 395 13.47 -27.92 -30.51
N SER A 396 12.44 -27.87 -29.65
CA SER A 396 11.35 -28.84 -29.66
C SER A 396 10.34 -28.66 -30.81
N ILE A 397 10.36 -27.50 -31.48
CA ILE A 397 9.50 -27.21 -32.65
C ILE A 397 10.17 -27.64 -33.97
N LEU A 398 11.46 -27.95 -33.96
CA LEU A 398 12.21 -28.38 -35.16
C LEU A 398 12.33 -29.90 -35.33
N ASP A 399 11.86 -30.69 -34.35
CA ASP A 399 11.88 -32.16 -34.35
C ASP A 399 10.49 -32.78 -34.57
N GLU A 400 9.46 -32.02 -34.97
CA GLU A 400 8.19 -32.50 -35.55
C GLU A 400 8.09 -32.05 -37.04
#